data_0c756d897d1bc12de6c791e0877127f4
#
_entry.id   0c756d897d1bc12de6c791e0877127f4
#
_cell.length_a   1.000
_cell.length_b   1.000
_cell.length_c   1.000
_cell.angle_alpha   90.00
_cell.angle_beta   90.00
_cell.angle_gamma   90.00
#
_symmetry.space_group_name_H-M   'P 1'
#
loop_
_entity.id
_entity.type
_entity.pdbx_description
1 polymer ?
#
loop_
_entity_poly.entity_id
_entity_poly.type
_entity_poly.pdbx_seq_one_letter_code
_entity_poly.pdbx_strand_id
1 'polypeptide(L)'
;MIEFDYKLPAMQIGGRRNGSYNNEEMVLPCCLTTKDTRLGEFLHQLHNAIHDDRKLCFIDGRVLMVSKNWIRDHVHEMKGFKHWEYDMVSFLQFILDTQRADGQFYELIKQMDDHHWKMVDPDCYKLYDDDNMSLVRLELEADIEYLVVEGAMQCYRVTGDWNWLIAQLPHLEKGIDYITSDPKRWDAAHGLVKRPFTIDTWDFTADSASHGDRRIHPNEPMSIMHGDNSGVYQAMMQLAWIRARNGEPDKAAAWRARAAQLRENMFRYLWNGRFFIHQLHLNHDGVDDLEPERLSLSNAYDMNRGVTDLAQSRAIIEEYRRRRETTDAFSEFFSIDPPYPEFCDYKPGEYVNGGISPFTAGELALAAFRNGYESYGWDILQRFMGYMERDHAIYFLYTPRDSLPLGGGPSAWGAAALLNAVDEGLAGVVDLDCQYREIRFEPRFVVTDYTELRYITGYEKSAVFVDVRFTRKPEGLRYDIYGPVRCVQAHILLPAGEEPARVLVGGEEVPFTRVAVADSVYADFAFDATRHSIMEVYYKIR
;
A
#
# COMPACT_ATOMS: atom_id res chain seq x y z
N MET A 1 -1.96 -35.37 15.21
CA MET A 1 -2.48 -34.28 14.38
C MET A 1 -2.99 -33.22 15.36
N ILE A 2 -2.42 -32.05 15.39
CA ILE A 2 -2.93 -30.97 16.21
C ILE A 2 -4.27 -30.59 15.58
N GLU A 3 -5.36 -30.86 16.27
CA GLU A 3 -6.64 -30.31 15.88
C GLU A 3 -6.55 -28.79 16.09
N PHE A 4 -6.49 -28.08 14.99
CA PHE A 4 -6.49 -26.64 15.08
C PHE A 4 -7.87 -26.14 15.49
N ASP A 5 -7.92 -25.24 16.43
CA ASP A 5 -9.14 -24.51 16.74
C ASP A 5 -9.52 -23.66 15.51
N TYR A 6 -10.67 -23.90 14.96
CA TYR A 6 -11.22 -23.14 13.84
C TYR A 6 -11.37 -21.64 14.12
N LYS A 7 -11.22 -21.24 15.35
CA LYS A 7 -11.20 -19.84 15.75
C LYS A 7 -9.90 -19.13 15.45
N LEU A 8 -8.86 -19.87 15.05
CA LEU A 8 -7.62 -19.26 14.61
C LEU A 8 -7.79 -18.73 13.19
N PRO A 9 -7.53 -17.46 12.94
CA PRO A 9 -7.74 -16.83 11.63
C PRO A 9 -7.04 -17.55 10.48
N ALA A 10 -5.77 -17.93 10.64
CA ALA A 10 -5.00 -18.65 9.61
C ALA A 10 -5.62 -19.99 9.22
N MET A 11 -6.39 -20.60 10.09
CA MET A 11 -7.10 -21.84 9.82
C MET A 11 -8.35 -21.64 8.97
N GLN A 12 -8.92 -20.50 9.09
CA GLN A 12 -10.15 -20.11 8.41
C GLN A 12 -9.84 -19.57 7.02
N ILE A 13 -8.60 -19.14 6.84
CA ILE A 13 -8.10 -18.68 5.57
C ILE A 13 -8.16 -19.81 4.55
N GLY A 14 -8.77 -19.50 3.47
CA GLY A 14 -8.86 -20.45 2.39
C GLY A 14 -9.91 -21.52 2.57
N GLY A 15 -10.88 -21.39 3.48
CA GLY A 15 -12.14 -22.17 3.56
C GLY A 15 -12.16 -23.61 3.01
N ARG A 16 -11.04 -24.04 2.48
CA ARG A 16 -10.84 -25.28 1.74
C ARG A 16 -10.76 -26.50 2.64
N ARG A 17 -10.76 -26.28 3.96
CA ARG A 17 -10.45 -27.41 4.83
C ARG A 17 -11.61 -28.36 5.05
N ASN A 18 -12.82 -27.99 4.97
CA ASN A 18 -13.98 -28.91 4.94
C ASN A 18 -15.34 -28.26 5.13
N GLY A 19 -15.47 -26.96 5.00
CA GLY A 19 -16.80 -26.30 4.96
C GLY A 19 -17.72 -26.53 6.17
N SER A 20 -17.15 -27.01 7.28
CA SER A 20 -17.93 -27.46 8.44
C SER A 20 -17.92 -26.48 9.61
N TYR A 21 -17.37 -25.29 9.44
CA TYR A 21 -17.36 -24.27 10.49
C TYR A 21 -18.41 -23.19 10.27
N ASN A 22 -18.91 -22.66 11.34
CA ASN A 22 -19.89 -21.58 11.32
C ASN A 22 -19.18 -20.22 11.16
N ASN A 23 -19.40 -19.53 10.05
CA ASN A 23 -18.80 -18.23 9.78
C ASN A 23 -19.13 -17.17 10.85
N GLU A 24 -20.24 -17.29 11.56
CA GLU A 24 -20.62 -16.36 12.62
C GLU A 24 -19.72 -16.46 13.87
N GLU A 25 -19.02 -17.60 14.04
CA GLU A 25 -18.11 -17.85 15.15
C GLU A 25 -16.66 -17.59 14.81
N MET A 26 -16.36 -17.30 13.53
CA MET A 26 -15.01 -17.08 13.07
C MET A 26 -14.46 -15.73 13.51
N VAL A 27 -13.26 -15.75 14.07
CA VAL A 27 -12.47 -14.55 14.35
C VAL A 27 -11.33 -14.49 13.34
N LEU A 28 -11.52 -13.70 12.29
CA LEU A 28 -10.51 -13.46 11.25
C LEU A 28 -10.05 -12.02 11.33
N PRO A 29 -8.77 -11.72 11.11
CA PRO A 29 -8.34 -10.38 10.78
C PRO A 29 -9.10 -9.89 9.55
N CYS A 30 -9.41 -8.60 9.50
CA CYS A 30 -10.18 -7.97 8.43
C CYS A 30 -11.54 -8.68 8.18
N CYS A 31 -12.17 -9.12 9.25
CA CYS A 31 -13.47 -9.78 9.20
C CYS A 31 -14.57 -8.79 9.59
N LEU A 32 -15.63 -8.80 8.81
CA LEU A 32 -16.83 -8.03 9.08
C LEU A 32 -17.99 -8.97 9.42
N THR A 33 -18.68 -8.70 10.52
CA THR A 33 -19.91 -9.38 10.88
C THR A 33 -21.07 -8.39 10.80
N THR A 34 -21.95 -8.59 9.85
CA THR A 34 -23.17 -7.83 9.61
C THR A 34 -24.21 -8.74 8.96
N LYS A 35 -25.44 -8.28 8.86
CA LYS A 35 -26.49 -8.99 8.10
C LYS A 35 -26.24 -8.95 6.59
N ASP A 36 -25.47 -7.99 6.11
CA ASP A 36 -25.03 -7.92 4.72
C ASP A 36 -23.78 -8.77 4.54
N THR A 37 -23.92 -9.85 3.80
CA THR A 37 -22.80 -10.77 3.50
C THR A 37 -21.89 -10.27 2.37
N ARG A 38 -22.33 -9.30 1.56
CA ARG A 38 -21.62 -8.85 0.36
C ARG A 38 -20.21 -8.34 0.67
N LEU A 39 -20.07 -7.43 1.63
CA LEU A 39 -18.75 -6.94 2.06
C LEU A 39 -17.94 -8.05 2.74
N GLY A 40 -18.58 -8.92 3.52
CA GLY A 40 -17.93 -10.06 4.15
C GLY A 40 -17.38 -11.06 3.11
N GLU A 41 -18.14 -11.38 2.09
CA GLU A 41 -17.71 -12.23 0.97
C GLU A 41 -16.57 -11.58 0.18
N PHE A 42 -16.65 -10.29 -0.06
CA PHE A 42 -15.58 -9.53 -0.72
C PHE A 42 -14.26 -9.63 0.06
N LEU A 43 -14.29 -9.37 1.36
CA LEU A 43 -13.10 -9.49 2.23
C LEU A 43 -12.53 -10.90 2.21
N HIS A 44 -13.39 -11.92 2.25
CA HIS A 44 -12.95 -13.31 2.19
C HIS A 44 -12.28 -13.66 0.85
N GLN A 45 -12.80 -13.17 -0.25
CA GLN A 45 -12.22 -13.41 -1.57
C GLN A 45 -10.90 -12.65 -1.78
N LEU A 46 -10.79 -11.40 -1.28
CA LEU A 46 -9.52 -10.65 -1.28
C LEU A 46 -8.45 -11.41 -0.50
N HIS A 47 -8.83 -11.89 0.66
CA HIS A 47 -7.98 -12.69 1.52
C HIS A 47 -7.47 -13.97 0.80
N ASN A 48 -8.37 -14.72 0.14
CA ASN A 48 -8.00 -15.91 -0.61
C ASN A 48 -7.04 -15.59 -1.76
N ALA A 49 -7.28 -14.50 -2.49
CA ALA A 49 -6.41 -14.08 -3.59
C ALA A 49 -4.98 -13.81 -3.12
N ILE A 50 -4.82 -13.16 -1.95
CA ILE A 50 -3.51 -12.87 -1.37
C ILE A 50 -2.86 -14.15 -0.84
N HIS A 51 -3.63 -15.00 -0.15
CA HIS A 51 -3.12 -16.25 0.41
C HIS A 51 -2.66 -17.24 -0.66
N ASP A 52 -3.35 -17.29 -1.79
CA ASP A 52 -3.03 -18.24 -2.87
C ASP A 52 -1.69 -17.93 -3.58
N ASP A 53 -1.17 -16.72 -3.45
CA ASP A 53 0.16 -16.34 -3.94
C ASP A 53 1.31 -16.74 -3.01
N ARG A 54 1.01 -17.16 -1.79
CA ARG A 54 1.99 -17.60 -0.80
C ARG A 54 2.73 -18.86 -1.27
N LYS A 55 4.05 -18.82 -1.21
CA LYS A 55 4.95 -19.92 -1.58
C LYS A 55 6.05 -20.11 -0.53
N LEU A 56 6.56 -21.33 -0.43
CA LEU A 56 7.80 -21.61 0.29
C LEU A 56 8.92 -21.78 -0.74
N CYS A 57 10.01 -21.05 -0.54
CA CYS A 57 11.21 -21.11 -1.35
C CYS A 57 12.36 -21.67 -0.52
N PHE A 58 13.13 -22.61 -1.09
CA PHE A 58 14.33 -23.18 -0.48
C PHE A 58 15.54 -22.60 -1.19
N ILE A 59 16.40 -21.91 -0.46
CA ILE A 59 17.60 -21.29 -1.00
C ILE A 59 18.64 -21.10 0.11
N ASP A 60 19.90 -21.42 -0.17
CA ASP A 60 21.03 -21.24 0.75
C ASP A 60 20.80 -21.88 2.13
N GLY A 61 20.23 -23.09 2.13
CA GLY A 61 19.90 -23.82 3.36
C GLY A 61 18.77 -23.21 4.20
N ARG A 62 18.01 -22.26 3.66
CA ARG A 62 16.89 -21.56 4.33
C ARG A 62 15.57 -21.90 3.68
N VAL A 63 14.51 -21.81 4.47
CA VAL A 63 13.12 -21.83 4.00
C VAL A 63 12.59 -20.40 4.12
N LEU A 64 12.14 -19.83 3.02
CA LEU A 64 11.60 -18.48 2.97
C LEU A 64 10.10 -18.53 2.62
N MET A 65 9.29 -17.74 3.30
CA MET A 65 7.94 -17.46 2.85
C MET A 65 7.97 -16.31 1.86
N VAL A 66 7.52 -16.55 0.66
CA VAL A 66 7.49 -15.58 -0.43
C VAL A 66 6.06 -15.46 -0.96
N SER A 67 5.54 -14.25 -1.00
CA SER A 67 4.33 -13.92 -1.76
C SER A 67 4.81 -13.27 -3.03
N LYS A 68 4.74 -13.96 -4.16
CA LYS A 68 5.51 -13.68 -5.38
C LYS A 68 7.04 -13.74 -5.18
N ASN A 69 7.75 -13.93 -6.25
CA ASN A 69 9.21 -14.04 -6.22
C ASN A 69 9.92 -12.67 -6.23
N TRP A 70 9.15 -11.59 -6.37
CA TRP A 70 9.60 -10.20 -6.50
C TRP A 70 9.42 -9.47 -5.19
N ILE A 71 10.44 -8.71 -4.76
CA ILE A 71 10.35 -7.92 -3.53
C ILE A 71 9.26 -6.84 -3.62
N ARG A 72 9.05 -6.26 -4.82
CA ARG A 72 7.99 -5.28 -5.06
C ARG A 72 6.63 -5.86 -4.73
N ASP A 73 6.27 -6.97 -5.38
CA ASP A 73 4.99 -7.64 -5.17
C ASP A 73 4.84 -8.06 -3.71
N HIS A 74 5.86 -8.72 -3.15
CA HIS A 74 5.85 -9.18 -1.76
C HIS A 74 5.55 -8.03 -0.78
N VAL A 75 6.24 -6.88 -0.91
CA VAL A 75 6.07 -5.75 0.01
C VAL A 75 4.70 -5.08 -0.15
N HIS A 76 4.19 -4.95 -1.38
CA HIS A 76 2.84 -4.45 -1.58
C HIS A 76 1.77 -5.41 -1.06
N GLU A 77 1.98 -6.72 -1.21
CA GLU A 77 1.08 -7.75 -0.69
C GLU A 77 1.14 -7.88 0.84
N MET A 78 2.23 -7.42 1.50
CA MET A 78 2.30 -7.31 2.97
C MET A 78 1.18 -6.44 3.55
N LYS A 79 0.64 -5.50 2.81
CA LYS A 79 -0.52 -4.69 3.24
C LYS A 79 -1.74 -5.57 3.58
N GLY A 80 -1.82 -6.74 2.94
CA GLY A 80 -2.86 -7.74 3.21
C GLY A 80 -2.38 -8.87 4.10
N PHE A 81 -1.35 -9.60 3.70
CA PHE A 81 -0.96 -10.82 4.43
C PHE A 81 -0.37 -10.55 5.83
N LYS A 82 0.02 -9.31 6.16
CA LYS A 82 0.43 -8.90 7.52
C LYS A 82 -0.57 -9.34 8.61
N HIS A 83 -1.84 -9.50 8.25
CA HIS A 83 -2.89 -9.83 9.20
C HIS A 83 -2.88 -11.31 9.63
N TRP A 84 -2.38 -12.23 8.80
CA TRP A 84 -2.46 -13.67 9.05
C TRP A 84 -1.17 -14.46 8.79
N GLU A 85 -0.15 -13.84 8.17
CA GLU A 85 1.09 -14.56 7.89
C GLU A 85 1.98 -14.65 9.15
N TYR A 86 2.44 -15.88 9.45
CA TYR A 86 3.32 -16.14 10.58
C TYR A 86 4.77 -15.83 10.28
N ASP A 87 5.20 -16.03 9.05
CA ASP A 87 6.57 -15.76 8.62
C ASP A 87 6.64 -14.45 7.85
N MET A 88 6.63 -13.34 8.58
CA MET A 88 6.75 -11.99 8.02
C MET A 88 8.19 -11.62 7.66
N VAL A 89 9.19 -12.36 8.12
CA VAL A 89 10.57 -11.84 8.19
C VAL A 89 11.52 -12.57 7.24
N SER A 90 11.35 -13.88 6.98
CA SER A 90 12.36 -14.71 6.35
C SER A 90 12.85 -14.19 5.00
N PHE A 91 11.94 -13.76 4.13
CA PHE A 91 12.31 -13.23 2.81
C PHE A 91 13.05 -11.90 2.92
N LEU A 92 12.52 -10.95 3.69
CA LEU A 92 13.18 -9.66 3.93
C LEU A 92 14.56 -9.85 4.54
N GLN A 93 14.71 -10.73 5.54
CA GLN A 93 16.00 -11.01 6.17
C GLN A 93 17.00 -11.59 5.15
N PHE A 94 16.54 -12.46 4.26
CA PHE A 94 17.41 -13.00 3.22
C PHE A 94 17.91 -11.93 2.24
N ILE A 95 17.02 -11.02 1.83
CA ILE A 95 17.37 -9.86 0.99
C ILE A 95 18.35 -8.91 1.72
N LEU A 96 18.13 -8.65 3.00
CA LEU A 96 19.01 -7.82 3.83
C LEU A 96 20.41 -8.47 3.99
N ASP A 97 20.48 -9.76 4.32
CA ASP A 97 21.73 -10.50 4.49
C ASP A 97 22.56 -10.60 3.20
N THR A 98 21.90 -10.54 2.06
CA THR A 98 22.54 -10.62 0.73
C THR A 98 22.79 -9.26 0.09
N GLN A 99 22.59 -8.15 0.83
CA GLN A 99 22.84 -6.80 0.33
C GLN A 99 24.21 -6.67 -0.30
N ARG A 100 24.29 -6.07 -1.47
CA ARG A 100 25.53 -5.84 -2.21
C ARG A 100 26.45 -4.83 -1.53
N ALA A 101 27.73 -4.89 -1.86
CA ALA A 101 28.73 -4.00 -1.26
C ALA A 101 28.48 -2.51 -1.57
N ASP A 102 27.84 -2.20 -2.68
CA ASP A 102 27.46 -0.84 -3.10
C ASP A 102 26.19 -0.32 -2.40
N GLY A 103 25.40 -1.18 -1.76
CA GLY A 103 24.16 -0.85 -1.07
C GLY A 103 22.90 -1.33 -1.76
N GLN A 104 22.98 -1.81 -3.00
CA GLN A 104 21.82 -2.38 -3.70
C GLN A 104 21.29 -3.63 -2.98
N PHE A 105 19.97 -3.83 -3.08
CA PHE A 105 19.34 -5.10 -2.74
C PHE A 105 19.04 -5.90 -4.01
N TYR A 106 19.08 -7.23 -3.89
CA TYR A 106 18.46 -8.08 -4.89
C TYR A 106 16.94 -7.97 -4.78
N GLU A 107 16.25 -8.12 -5.91
CA GLU A 107 14.80 -7.93 -5.95
C GLU A 107 14.01 -9.19 -6.23
N LEU A 108 14.66 -10.20 -6.78
CA LEU A 108 14.00 -11.33 -7.41
C LEU A 108 14.69 -12.63 -7.08
N ILE A 109 13.91 -13.64 -6.66
CA ILE A 109 14.35 -15.04 -6.55
C ILE A 109 13.75 -15.82 -7.71
N LYS A 110 14.59 -16.51 -8.48
CA LYS A 110 14.15 -17.32 -9.63
C LYS A 110 14.89 -18.65 -9.69
N GLN A 111 14.26 -19.64 -10.31
CA GLN A 111 14.94 -20.87 -10.68
C GLN A 111 15.98 -20.60 -11.77
N MET A 112 17.07 -21.34 -11.79
CA MET A 112 18.17 -21.14 -12.76
C MET A 112 17.79 -21.47 -14.20
N ASP A 113 16.74 -22.22 -14.44
CA ASP A 113 16.16 -22.47 -15.76
C ASP A 113 15.30 -21.30 -16.27
N ASP A 114 14.86 -20.41 -15.39
CA ASP A 114 14.26 -19.12 -15.76
C ASP A 114 15.35 -18.16 -16.27
N HIS A 115 15.11 -17.49 -17.37
CA HIS A 115 16.14 -16.71 -18.06
C HIS A 115 16.40 -15.32 -17.49
N HIS A 116 15.71 -14.87 -16.45
CA HIS A 116 15.84 -13.51 -15.94
C HIS A 116 17.26 -13.12 -15.53
N TRP A 117 18.02 -14.03 -14.91
CA TRP A 117 19.41 -13.75 -14.53
C TRP A 117 20.34 -13.55 -15.74
N LYS A 118 20.00 -14.10 -16.91
CA LYS A 118 20.76 -13.91 -18.16
C LYS A 118 20.53 -12.57 -18.83
N MET A 119 19.50 -11.83 -18.37
CA MET A 119 19.10 -10.54 -18.94
C MET A 119 19.77 -9.34 -18.27
N VAL A 120 20.64 -9.58 -17.29
CA VAL A 120 21.35 -8.55 -16.51
C VAL A 120 22.86 -8.76 -16.57
N ASP A 121 23.62 -7.75 -16.15
CA ASP A 121 25.07 -7.89 -16.00
C ASP A 121 25.42 -8.96 -14.96
N PRO A 122 26.57 -9.66 -15.15
CA PRO A 122 27.03 -10.70 -14.21
C PRO A 122 27.11 -10.24 -12.76
N ASP A 123 27.37 -8.96 -12.53
CA ASP A 123 27.43 -8.40 -11.18
C ASP A 123 26.03 -8.21 -10.54
N CYS A 124 24.97 -8.32 -11.34
CA CYS A 124 23.58 -8.13 -10.91
C CYS A 124 22.86 -9.42 -10.54
N TYR A 125 23.56 -10.56 -10.49
CA TYR A 125 22.97 -11.81 -10.03
C TYR A 125 23.93 -12.63 -9.17
N LYS A 126 23.36 -13.54 -8.36
CA LYS A 126 24.06 -14.54 -7.57
C LYS A 126 23.39 -15.88 -7.78
N LEU A 127 24.18 -16.90 -8.14
CA LEU A 127 23.69 -18.26 -8.36
C LEU A 127 23.87 -19.13 -7.12
N TYR A 128 22.92 -20.01 -6.88
CA TYR A 128 22.91 -21.04 -5.85
C TYR A 128 22.70 -22.39 -6.55
N ASP A 129 23.80 -22.94 -7.06
CA ASP A 129 23.77 -24.14 -7.93
C ASP A 129 23.14 -25.36 -7.25
N ASP A 130 23.44 -25.55 -5.96
CA ASP A 130 22.93 -26.70 -5.19
C ASP A 130 21.41 -26.67 -5.02
N ASP A 131 20.81 -25.46 -5.03
CA ASP A 131 19.38 -25.25 -4.86
C ASP A 131 18.66 -25.03 -6.20
N ASN A 132 19.39 -24.96 -7.32
CA ASN A 132 18.88 -24.54 -8.63
C ASN A 132 18.17 -23.17 -8.60
N MET A 133 18.71 -22.23 -7.83
CA MET A 133 18.11 -20.92 -7.59
C MET A 133 19.07 -19.78 -7.92
N SER A 134 18.50 -18.60 -8.20
CA SER A 134 19.25 -17.37 -8.43
C SER A 134 18.60 -16.18 -7.72
N LEU A 135 19.44 -15.28 -7.22
CA LEU A 135 19.05 -13.90 -6.87
C LEU A 135 19.39 -13.00 -8.03
N VAL A 136 18.50 -12.09 -8.37
CA VAL A 136 18.66 -11.18 -9.51
C VAL A 136 18.33 -9.74 -9.09
N ARG A 137 19.08 -8.79 -9.64
CA ARG A 137 18.77 -7.37 -9.63
C ARG A 137 18.62 -6.88 -11.07
N LEU A 138 17.45 -6.39 -11.44
CA LEU A 138 17.25 -5.76 -12.75
C LEU A 138 17.75 -4.31 -12.67
N GLU A 139 18.67 -3.93 -13.57
CA GLU A 139 19.24 -2.58 -13.51
C GLU A 139 18.23 -1.47 -13.78
N LEU A 140 17.10 -1.78 -14.40
CA LEU A 140 16.05 -0.80 -14.71
C LEU A 140 15.31 -0.29 -13.48
N GLU A 141 15.30 -1.08 -12.40
CA GLU A 141 14.48 -0.82 -11.21
C GLU A 141 15.08 0.25 -10.30
N ALA A 142 14.23 1.15 -9.82
CA ALA A 142 14.61 2.23 -8.89
C ALA A 142 13.78 2.27 -7.61
N ASP A 143 12.94 1.25 -7.37
CA ASP A 143 12.01 1.21 -6.23
C ASP A 143 12.39 0.19 -5.15
N ILE A 144 13.35 -0.68 -5.40
CA ILE A 144 13.65 -1.81 -4.52
C ILE A 144 14.15 -1.34 -3.15
N GLU A 145 15.02 -0.35 -3.09
CA GLU A 145 15.65 0.12 -1.85
C GLU A 145 14.62 0.69 -0.88
N TYR A 146 13.68 1.49 -1.35
CA TYR A 146 12.65 2.03 -0.45
C TYR A 146 11.59 0.99 -0.08
N LEU A 147 11.30 0.02 -0.96
CA LEU A 147 10.39 -1.08 -0.64
C LEU A 147 10.96 -1.99 0.46
N VAL A 148 12.26 -2.25 0.49
CA VAL A 148 12.89 -3.00 1.59
C VAL A 148 12.73 -2.26 2.92
N VAL A 149 12.82 -0.92 2.94
CA VAL A 149 12.54 -0.12 4.16
C VAL A 149 11.06 -0.26 4.56
N GLU A 150 10.13 -0.13 3.61
CA GLU A 150 8.69 -0.30 3.87
C GLU A 150 8.38 -1.71 4.41
N GLY A 151 8.95 -2.75 3.80
CA GLY A 151 8.80 -4.13 4.25
C GLY A 151 9.33 -4.36 5.67
N ALA A 152 10.51 -3.80 6.00
CA ALA A 152 11.06 -3.87 7.35
C ALA A 152 10.16 -3.19 8.39
N MET A 153 9.53 -2.07 8.05
CA MET A 153 8.55 -1.41 8.91
C MET A 153 7.29 -2.25 9.11
N GLN A 154 6.81 -2.95 8.08
CA GLN A 154 5.68 -3.88 8.20
C GLN A 154 6.03 -5.06 9.12
N CYS A 155 7.23 -5.66 8.95
CA CYS A 155 7.72 -6.70 9.86
C CYS A 155 7.72 -6.23 11.32
N TYR A 156 8.23 -5.03 11.58
CA TYR A 156 8.23 -4.46 12.92
C TYR A 156 6.82 -4.24 13.47
N ARG A 157 5.90 -3.68 12.69
CA ARG A 157 4.51 -3.46 13.13
C ARG A 157 3.85 -4.74 13.61
N VAL A 158 4.04 -5.83 12.85
CA VAL A 158 3.46 -7.13 13.17
C VAL A 158 4.13 -7.78 14.36
N THR A 159 5.46 -7.82 14.39
CA THR A 159 6.23 -8.58 15.39
C THR A 159 6.46 -7.80 16.69
N GLY A 160 6.54 -6.49 16.61
CA GLY A 160 6.98 -5.62 17.70
C GLY A 160 8.48 -5.78 18.06
N ASP A 161 9.26 -6.47 17.18
CA ASP A 161 10.69 -6.72 17.44
C ASP A 161 11.54 -5.51 17.06
N TRP A 162 11.68 -4.61 18.03
CA TRP A 162 12.53 -3.43 17.92
C TRP A 162 14.01 -3.75 17.74
N ASN A 163 14.49 -4.81 18.41
CA ASN A 163 15.90 -5.19 18.32
C ASN A 163 16.25 -5.67 16.92
N TRP A 164 15.36 -6.44 16.31
CA TRP A 164 15.50 -6.86 14.91
C TRP A 164 15.56 -5.64 13.99
N LEU A 165 14.61 -4.71 14.10
CA LEU A 165 14.55 -3.52 13.24
C LEU A 165 15.82 -2.67 13.36
N ILE A 166 16.34 -2.46 14.58
CA ILE A 166 17.59 -1.71 14.81
C ILE A 166 18.80 -2.45 14.24
N ALA A 167 18.83 -3.78 14.30
CA ALA A 167 19.91 -4.56 13.68
C ALA A 167 19.93 -4.40 12.15
N GLN A 168 18.78 -4.20 11.51
CA GLN A 168 18.69 -3.98 10.07
C GLN A 168 18.98 -2.52 9.64
N LEU A 169 18.91 -1.57 10.56
CA LEU A 169 19.00 -0.14 10.22
C LEU A 169 20.24 0.25 9.38
N PRO A 170 21.46 -0.29 9.59
CA PRO A 170 22.61 -0.01 8.74
C PRO A 170 22.41 -0.44 7.28
N HIS A 171 21.74 -1.57 7.05
CA HIS A 171 21.40 -2.06 5.70
C HIS A 171 20.39 -1.15 5.02
N LEU A 172 19.35 -0.74 5.75
CA LEU A 172 18.28 0.12 5.24
C LEU A 172 18.83 1.50 4.85
N GLU A 173 19.65 2.13 5.71
CA GLU A 173 20.28 3.42 5.42
C GLU A 173 21.21 3.33 4.22
N LYS A 174 22.03 2.27 4.15
CA LYS A 174 22.95 2.04 3.04
C LYS A 174 22.21 1.91 1.69
N GLY A 175 21.04 1.25 1.67
CA GLY A 175 20.19 1.17 0.48
C GLY A 175 19.70 2.54 0.02
N ILE A 176 19.19 3.37 0.94
CA ILE A 176 18.75 4.73 0.60
C ILE A 176 19.91 5.65 0.22
N ASP A 177 21.07 5.48 0.84
CA ASP A 177 22.29 6.21 0.46
C ASP A 177 22.73 5.82 -0.96
N TYR A 178 22.68 4.53 -1.34
CA TYR A 178 22.96 4.08 -2.69
C TYR A 178 22.04 4.78 -3.71
N ILE A 179 20.72 4.67 -3.57
CA ILE A 179 19.77 5.18 -4.58
C ILE A 179 19.84 6.72 -4.70
N THR A 180 20.32 7.41 -3.67
CA THR A 180 20.45 8.88 -3.65
C THR A 180 21.86 9.38 -3.90
N SER A 181 22.79 8.52 -4.33
CA SER A 181 24.18 8.92 -4.63
C SER A 181 24.76 8.25 -5.86
N ASP A 182 24.29 7.06 -6.26
CA ASP A 182 24.81 6.35 -7.42
C ASP A 182 24.49 7.09 -8.73
N PRO A 183 25.48 7.34 -9.62
CA PRO A 183 25.25 8.08 -10.86
C PRO A 183 24.24 7.47 -11.83
N LYS A 184 23.97 6.16 -11.76
CA LYS A 184 22.92 5.51 -12.54
C LYS A 184 21.51 5.80 -11.97
N ARG A 185 21.42 6.18 -10.67
CA ARG A 185 20.15 6.36 -9.92
C ARG A 185 19.87 7.80 -9.55
N TRP A 186 20.87 8.61 -9.29
CA TRP A 186 20.71 9.98 -8.81
C TRP A 186 20.98 11.00 -9.91
N ASP A 187 20.06 11.90 -10.10
CA ASP A 187 20.28 13.08 -10.94
C ASP A 187 20.62 14.29 -10.07
N ALA A 188 21.91 14.63 -10.01
CA ALA A 188 22.40 15.70 -9.14
C ALA A 188 21.90 17.09 -9.56
N ALA A 189 21.54 17.29 -10.84
CA ALA A 189 21.03 18.57 -11.32
C ALA A 189 19.63 18.88 -10.79
N HIS A 190 18.79 17.86 -10.64
CA HIS A 190 17.44 17.99 -10.12
C HIS A 190 17.34 17.59 -8.63
N GLY A 191 18.33 16.85 -8.11
CA GLY A 191 18.31 16.30 -6.76
C GLY A 191 17.18 15.30 -6.57
N LEU A 192 17.00 14.41 -7.54
CA LEU A 192 15.94 13.40 -7.61
C LEU A 192 16.48 12.07 -8.15
N VAL A 193 15.76 10.99 -7.79
CA VAL A 193 16.04 9.64 -8.32
C VAL A 193 15.57 9.56 -9.76
N LYS A 194 16.39 8.93 -10.60
CA LYS A 194 16.13 8.67 -12.01
C LYS A 194 16.18 7.18 -12.32
N ARG A 195 15.56 6.82 -13.43
CA ARG A 195 15.56 5.47 -13.98
C ARG A 195 15.47 5.52 -15.53
N PRO A 196 15.69 4.41 -16.22
CA PRO A 196 15.32 4.31 -17.63
C PRO A 196 13.85 4.59 -17.88
N PHE A 197 13.55 5.15 -19.06
CA PHE A 197 12.18 5.48 -19.45
C PHE A 197 11.28 4.25 -19.46
N THR A 198 10.25 4.27 -18.64
CA THR A 198 9.21 3.24 -18.56
C THR A 198 7.86 3.89 -18.28
N ILE A 199 6.83 3.09 -18.09
CA ILE A 199 5.56 3.55 -17.50
C ILE A 199 5.62 3.29 -15.99
N ASP A 200 5.67 4.40 -15.23
CA ASP A 200 5.73 4.39 -13.77
C ASP A 200 6.88 3.48 -13.23
N THR A 201 6.61 2.52 -12.37
CA THR A 201 7.62 1.67 -11.71
C THR A 201 7.77 0.29 -12.35
N TRP A 202 7.47 0.13 -13.66
CA TRP A 202 7.57 -1.15 -14.33
C TRP A 202 9.02 -1.60 -14.60
N ASP A 203 9.21 -2.91 -14.76
CA ASP A 203 10.49 -3.60 -14.90
C ASP A 203 11.00 -3.74 -16.34
N PHE A 204 10.45 -2.98 -17.28
CA PHE A 204 10.88 -2.93 -18.68
C PHE A 204 10.77 -1.52 -19.23
N THR A 205 11.54 -1.23 -20.26
CA THR A 205 11.59 0.07 -20.94
C THR A 205 10.89 0.02 -22.29
N ALA A 206 10.71 1.18 -22.92
CA ALA A 206 10.20 1.25 -24.28
C ALA A 206 11.04 0.42 -25.27
N ASP A 207 12.36 0.33 -25.05
CA ASP A 207 13.29 -0.41 -25.90
C ASP A 207 13.50 -1.88 -25.49
N SER A 208 12.90 -2.35 -24.41
CA SER A 208 13.07 -3.74 -23.93
C SER A 208 12.62 -4.80 -24.95
N ALA A 209 11.66 -4.47 -25.80
CA ALA A 209 11.24 -5.36 -26.89
C ALA A 209 12.35 -5.59 -27.92
N SER A 210 13.22 -4.58 -28.17
CA SER A 210 14.28 -4.64 -29.14
C SER A 210 15.58 -5.23 -28.58
N HIS A 211 15.90 -4.98 -27.30
CA HIS A 211 17.14 -5.45 -26.68
C HIS A 211 16.98 -6.78 -25.96
N GLY A 212 15.79 -7.10 -25.47
CA GLY A 212 15.49 -8.36 -24.78
C GLY A 212 16.17 -8.51 -23.43
N ASP A 213 16.79 -7.46 -22.88
CA ASP A 213 17.46 -7.48 -21.58
C ASP A 213 16.93 -6.36 -20.65
N ARG A 214 17.38 -6.38 -19.41
CA ARG A 214 16.99 -5.46 -18.33
C ARG A 214 18.17 -4.62 -17.86
N ARG A 215 19.06 -4.23 -18.80
CA ARG A 215 20.27 -3.45 -18.55
C ARG A 215 20.06 -1.99 -18.87
N ILE A 216 20.87 -1.14 -18.25
CA ILE A 216 21.00 0.27 -18.62
C ILE A 216 22.13 0.39 -19.65
N HIS A 217 21.78 0.61 -20.89
CA HIS A 217 22.73 0.80 -21.99
C HIS A 217 23.31 2.22 -21.98
N PRO A 218 24.52 2.42 -22.58
CA PRO A 218 25.03 3.76 -22.89
C PRO A 218 24.02 4.50 -23.77
N ASN A 219 23.50 5.61 -23.47
CA ASN A 219 22.46 6.37 -24.17
C ASN A 219 21.03 5.88 -23.91
N GLU A 220 20.82 5.04 -22.88
CA GLU A 220 19.48 4.69 -22.45
C GLU A 220 18.64 5.97 -22.22
N PRO A 221 17.41 6.07 -22.75
CA PRO A 221 16.51 7.14 -22.39
C PRO A 221 16.24 7.14 -20.88
N MET A 222 16.62 8.21 -20.20
CA MET A 222 16.50 8.34 -18.75
C MET A 222 15.42 9.35 -18.38
N SER A 223 14.71 9.06 -17.30
CA SER A 223 13.64 9.89 -16.79
C SER A 223 13.65 9.97 -15.26
N ILE A 224 13.05 11.01 -14.72
CA ILE A 224 12.73 11.14 -13.30
C ILE A 224 11.23 10.90 -13.13
N MET A 225 10.85 9.92 -12.34
CA MET A 225 9.45 9.58 -12.07
C MET A 225 9.08 9.91 -10.62
N HIS A 226 7.87 10.43 -10.43
CA HIS A 226 7.42 10.85 -9.09
C HIS A 226 7.22 9.65 -8.15
N GLY A 227 6.78 8.50 -8.67
CA GLY A 227 6.52 7.30 -7.88
C GLY A 227 7.77 6.78 -7.15
N ASP A 228 8.92 6.68 -7.83
CA ASP A 228 10.18 6.30 -7.19
C ASP A 228 10.58 7.31 -6.10
N ASN A 229 10.46 8.60 -6.41
CA ASN A 229 10.85 9.66 -5.49
C ASN A 229 9.93 9.75 -4.26
N SER A 230 8.64 9.51 -4.40
CA SER A 230 7.71 9.46 -3.27
C SER A 230 7.99 8.27 -2.34
N GLY A 231 8.39 7.12 -2.90
CA GLY A 231 8.82 5.97 -2.12
C GLY A 231 10.09 6.26 -1.32
N VAL A 232 11.08 6.89 -1.93
CA VAL A 232 12.31 7.32 -1.24
C VAL A 232 12.01 8.37 -0.15
N TYR A 233 11.11 9.30 -0.41
CA TYR A 233 10.63 10.25 0.62
C TYR A 233 10.06 9.52 1.83
N GLN A 234 9.15 8.57 1.61
CA GLN A 234 8.56 7.76 2.69
C GLN A 234 9.63 7.00 3.47
N ALA A 235 10.56 6.34 2.77
CA ALA A 235 11.65 5.60 3.40
C ALA A 235 12.54 6.52 4.26
N MET A 236 12.91 7.72 3.79
CA MET A 236 13.66 8.69 4.59
C MET A 236 12.88 9.12 5.85
N MET A 237 11.56 9.31 5.76
CA MET A 237 10.73 9.63 6.92
C MET A 237 10.64 8.46 7.92
N GLN A 238 10.59 7.22 7.42
CA GLN A 238 10.63 6.02 8.26
C GLN A 238 11.99 5.87 8.96
N LEU A 239 13.10 6.06 8.25
CA LEU A 239 14.45 6.09 8.87
C LEU A 239 14.58 7.18 9.93
N ALA A 240 14.02 8.37 9.68
CA ALA A 240 13.98 9.45 10.66
C ALA A 240 13.17 9.06 11.90
N TRP A 241 12.06 8.36 11.73
CA TRP A 241 11.25 7.85 12.83
C TRP A 241 12.02 6.81 13.68
N ILE A 242 12.69 5.85 13.02
CA ILE A 242 13.52 4.84 13.70
C ILE A 242 14.63 5.52 14.50
N ARG A 243 15.36 6.45 13.90
CA ARG A 243 16.47 7.18 14.56
C ARG A 243 15.99 8.00 15.76
N ALA A 244 14.87 8.71 15.62
CA ALA A 244 14.29 9.48 16.72
C ALA A 244 13.93 8.56 17.91
N ARG A 245 13.27 7.43 17.62
CA ARG A 245 12.88 6.45 18.65
C ARG A 245 14.10 5.76 19.29
N ASN A 246 15.19 5.61 18.54
CA ASN A 246 16.46 5.06 19.04
C ASN A 246 17.28 6.08 19.86
N GLY A 247 16.74 7.26 20.14
CA GLY A 247 17.44 8.30 20.91
C GLY A 247 18.53 9.05 20.14
N GLU A 248 18.45 9.08 18.81
CA GLU A 248 19.41 9.73 17.92
C GLU A 248 18.77 10.92 17.15
N PRO A 249 18.36 12.00 17.87
CA PRO A 249 17.57 13.09 17.28
C PRO A 249 18.28 13.83 16.15
N ASP A 250 19.60 13.97 16.21
CA ASP A 250 20.38 14.66 15.17
C ASP A 250 20.38 13.87 13.84
N LYS A 251 20.52 12.54 13.90
CA LYS A 251 20.42 11.69 12.72
C LYS A 251 19.00 11.69 12.16
N ALA A 252 18.00 11.68 13.06
CA ALA A 252 16.60 11.81 12.65
C ALA A 252 16.34 13.15 11.94
N ALA A 253 16.90 14.24 12.43
CA ALA A 253 16.79 15.57 11.81
C ALA A 253 17.48 15.60 10.43
N ALA A 254 18.63 14.95 10.27
CA ALA A 254 19.31 14.84 8.99
C ALA A 254 18.45 14.11 7.93
N TRP A 255 17.84 12.98 8.30
CA TRP A 255 16.92 12.27 7.39
C TRP A 255 15.69 13.10 7.01
N ARG A 256 15.07 13.81 7.96
CA ARG A 256 13.95 14.73 7.68
C ARG A 256 14.35 15.86 6.72
N ALA A 257 15.56 16.41 6.88
CA ALA A 257 16.05 17.46 6.00
C ALA A 257 16.25 16.96 4.56
N ARG A 258 16.80 15.75 4.40
CA ARG A 258 16.92 15.10 3.07
C ARG A 258 15.55 14.86 2.44
N ALA A 259 14.60 14.32 3.22
CA ALA A 259 13.22 14.11 2.76
C ALA A 259 12.54 15.42 2.34
N ALA A 260 12.70 16.48 3.13
CA ALA A 260 12.13 17.80 2.81
C ALA A 260 12.69 18.37 1.50
N GLN A 261 14.00 18.26 1.28
CA GLN A 261 14.63 18.70 0.03
C GLN A 261 14.16 17.89 -1.18
N LEU A 262 14.05 16.55 -1.03
CA LEU A 262 13.53 15.68 -2.08
C LEU A 262 12.10 16.08 -2.46
N ARG A 263 11.25 16.28 -1.45
CA ARG A 263 9.86 16.73 -1.63
C ARG A 263 9.79 18.08 -2.36
N GLU A 264 10.59 19.06 -1.94
CA GLU A 264 10.65 20.38 -2.61
C GLU A 264 11.00 20.23 -4.09
N ASN A 265 11.97 19.39 -4.42
CA ASN A 265 12.38 19.13 -5.79
C ASN A 265 11.27 18.42 -6.59
N MET A 266 10.57 17.44 -6.00
CA MET A 266 9.41 16.80 -6.64
C MET A 266 8.35 17.84 -7.04
N PHE A 267 7.99 18.75 -6.13
CA PHE A 267 7.01 19.80 -6.42
C PHE A 267 7.51 20.81 -7.44
N ARG A 268 8.79 21.11 -7.44
CA ARG A 268 9.40 22.05 -8.40
C ARG A 268 9.37 21.53 -9.84
N TYR A 269 9.64 20.24 -10.03
CA TYR A 269 9.91 19.70 -11.38
C TYR A 269 8.79 18.80 -11.92
N LEU A 270 7.96 18.23 -11.06
CA LEU A 270 6.97 17.23 -11.46
C LEU A 270 5.52 17.66 -11.19
N TRP A 271 5.28 18.67 -10.34
CA TRP A 271 3.93 19.11 -10.00
C TRP A 271 3.38 20.12 -11.02
N ASN A 272 2.24 19.80 -11.67
CA ASN A 272 1.60 20.67 -12.67
C ASN A 272 0.50 21.58 -12.10
N GLY A 273 0.33 21.63 -10.77
CA GLY A 273 -0.74 22.39 -10.10
C GLY A 273 -1.97 21.55 -9.74
N ARG A 274 -2.12 20.35 -10.29
CA ARG A 274 -3.24 19.43 -10.05
C ARG A 274 -2.80 18.05 -9.57
N PHE A 275 -1.70 17.53 -10.14
CA PHE A 275 -1.12 16.22 -9.85
C PHE A 275 0.35 16.19 -10.25
N PHE A 276 1.08 15.14 -9.86
CA PHE A 276 2.42 14.90 -10.38
C PHE A 276 2.34 14.33 -11.80
N ILE A 277 2.95 15.02 -12.77
CA ILE A 277 3.10 14.50 -14.14
C ILE A 277 3.88 13.20 -14.09
N HIS A 278 3.63 12.32 -15.06
CA HIS A 278 4.21 10.97 -15.04
C HIS A 278 5.74 11.00 -14.91
N GLN A 279 6.43 11.82 -15.70
CA GLN A 279 7.89 11.88 -15.68
C GLN A 279 8.47 13.19 -16.21
N LEU A 280 9.74 13.43 -15.87
CA LEU A 280 10.59 14.42 -16.48
C LEU A 280 11.64 13.70 -17.32
N HIS A 281 11.67 13.96 -18.63
CA HIS A 281 12.69 13.43 -19.54
C HIS A 281 14.04 14.12 -19.33
N LEU A 282 15.16 13.36 -19.33
CA LEU A 282 16.50 13.89 -19.06
C LEU A 282 17.38 14.03 -20.29
N ASN A 283 17.44 13.00 -21.13
CA ASN A 283 18.34 12.90 -22.27
C ASN A 283 17.62 12.49 -23.56
N HIS A 284 16.31 12.67 -23.62
CA HIS A 284 15.48 12.41 -24.78
C HIS A 284 14.28 13.38 -24.80
N ASP A 285 13.67 13.58 -25.95
CA ASP A 285 12.60 14.58 -26.15
C ASP A 285 11.20 14.07 -25.75
N GLY A 286 11.10 12.83 -25.24
CA GLY A 286 9.80 12.22 -24.99
C GLY A 286 9.16 11.64 -26.27
N VAL A 287 7.92 11.21 -26.15
CA VAL A 287 7.18 10.53 -27.24
C VAL A 287 6.22 11.49 -27.94
N ASP A 288 5.60 12.42 -27.17
CA ASP A 288 4.64 13.41 -27.64
C ASP A 288 4.54 14.58 -26.64
N ASP A 289 3.67 15.56 -26.94
CA ASP A 289 3.46 16.77 -26.11
C ASP A 289 2.49 16.56 -24.94
N LEU A 290 2.02 15.32 -24.67
CA LEU A 290 1.01 15.03 -23.66
C LEU A 290 1.57 14.73 -22.26
N GLU A 291 2.89 14.70 -22.10
CA GLU A 291 3.52 14.38 -20.81
C GLU A 291 2.99 15.22 -19.61
N PRO A 292 2.75 16.54 -19.76
CA PRO A 292 2.19 17.35 -18.67
C PRO A 292 0.77 16.97 -18.25
N GLU A 293 0.04 16.23 -19.08
CA GLU A 293 -1.34 15.78 -18.81
C GLU A 293 -1.41 14.30 -18.39
N ARG A 294 -0.29 13.59 -18.39
CA ARG A 294 -0.25 12.18 -18.00
C ARG A 294 -0.31 12.00 -16.50
N LEU A 295 -1.43 11.44 -16.05
CA LEU A 295 -1.65 10.98 -14.69
C LEU A 295 -1.27 9.50 -14.61
N SER A 296 -0.24 9.16 -13.85
CA SER A 296 0.16 7.77 -13.63
C SER A 296 -0.33 7.24 -12.28
N LEU A 297 -0.33 5.92 -12.15
CA LEU A 297 -0.85 5.19 -10.99
C LEU A 297 -0.22 5.61 -9.66
N SER A 298 1.05 6.02 -9.66
CA SER A 298 1.74 6.41 -8.42
C SER A 298 1.18 7.66 -7.76
N ASN A 299 0.38 8.50 -8.44
CA ASN A 299 -0.28 9.63 -7.79
C ASN A 299 -1.19 9.18 -6.62
N ALA A 300 -1.81 8.00 -6.72
CA ALA A 300 -2.57 7.42 -5.61
C ALA A 300 -1.66 7.02 -4.43
N TYR A 301 -0.49 6.47 -4.72
CA TYR A 301 0.52 6.12 -3.72
C TYR A 301 1.15 7.35 -3.05
N ASP A 302 1.42 8.42 -3.80
CA ASP A 302 2.06 9.63 -3.30
C ASP A 302 1.27 10.24 -2.13
N MET A 303 -0.07 10.23 -2.23
CA MET A 303 -0.94 10.69 -1.15
C MET A 303 -0.76 9.86 0.12
N ASN A 304 -0.74 8.54 0.01
CA ASN A 304 -0.61 7.63 1.14
C ASN A 304 0.82 7.58 1.71
N ARG A 305 1.82 7.91 0.91
CA ARG A 305 3.22 8.07 1.33
C ARG A 305 3.51 9.39 2.04
N GLY A 306 2.52 10.30 2.07
CA GLY A 306 2.60 11.57 2.81
C GLY A 306 3.43 12.64 2.12
N VAL A 307 3.67 12.54 0.80
CA VAL A 307 4.35 13.57 0.01
C VAL A 307 3.48 14.81 -0.13
N THR A 308 2.17 14.61 -0.27
CA THR A 308 1.18 15.67 -0.49
C THR A 308 0.59 16.16 0.83
N ASP A 309 0.24 17.44 0.89
CA ASP A 309 -0.63 17.99 1.93
C ASP A 309 -2.12 17.75 1.56
N LEU A 310 -3.03 18.19 2.44
CA LEU A 310 -4.47 18.02 2.23
C LEU A 310 -4.97 18.67 0.93
N ALA A 311 -4.50 19.87 0.61
CA ALA A 311 -4.94 20.60 -0.59
C ALA A 311 -4.45 19.90 -1.86
N GLN A 312 -3.20 19.44 -1.85
CA GLN A 312 -2.58 18.70 -2.95
C GLN A 312 -3.22 17.33 -3.15
N SER A 313 -3.47 16.58 -2.05
CA SER A 313 -4.18 15.30 -2.11
C SER A 313 -5.58 15.45 -2.70
N ARG A 314 -6.31 16.50 -2.29
CA ARG A 314 -7.63 16.79 -2.84
C ARG A 314 -7.58 17.14 -4.32
N ALA A 315 -6.58 17.91 -4.77
CA ALA A 315 -6.40 18.21 -6.18
C ALA A 315 -6.19 16.94 -7.03
N ILE A 316 -5.39 15.99 -6.54
CA ILE A 316 -5.21 14.68 -7.20
C ILE A 316 -6.54 13.89 -7.24
N ILE A 317 -7.26 13.81 -6.12
CA ILE A 317 -8.55 13.07 -6.06
C ILE A 317 -9.58 13.69 -7.02
N GLU A 318 -9.68 15.03 -7.07
CA GLU A 318 -10.57 15.73 -8.00
C GLU A 318 -10.17 15.48 -9.48
N GLU A 319 -8.88 15.32 -9.77
CA GLU A 319 -8.44 14.96 -11.12
C GLU A 319 -8.90 13.54 -11.51
N TYR A 320 -8.82 12.54 -10.60
CA TYR A 320 -9.40 11.22 -10.85
C TYR A 320 -10.91 11.29 -11.08
N ARG A 321 -11.64 12.06 -10.26
CA ARG A 321 -13.09 12.26 -10.40
C ARG A 321 -13.45 12.93 -11.72
N ARG A 322 -12.70 13.97 -12.12
CA ARG A 322 -12.87 14.63 -13.43
C ARG A 322 -12.66 13.65 -14.59
N ARG A 323 -11.65 12.78 -14.50
CA ARG A 323 -11.41 11.75 -15.52
C ARG A 323 -12.55 10.74 -15.57
N ARG A 324 -13.11 10.37 -14.41
CA ARG A 324 -14.30 9.53 -14.34
C ARG A 324 -15.48 10.10 -15.15
N GLU A 325 -15.68 11.41 -15.11
CA GLU A 325 -16.77 12.08 -15.83
C GLU A 325 -16.53 12.20 -17.33
N THR A 326 -15.27 12.18 -17.76
CA THR A 326 -14.89 12.49 -19.15
C THR A 326 -14.42 11.27 -19.96
N THR A 327 -14.11 10.14 -19.29
CA THR A 327 -13.64 8.93 -19.96
C THR A 327 -14.79 8.08 -20.51
N ASP A 328 -14.52 7.36 -21.59
CA ASP A 328 -15.36 6.28 -22.11
C ASP A 328 -14.99 4.90 -21.52
N ALA A 329 -13.98 4.86 -20.64
CA ALA A 329 -13.60 3.66 -19.91
C ALA A 329 -14.62 3.33 -18.80
N PHE A 330 -14.65 2.07 -18.38
CA PHE A 330 -15.55 1.64 -17.30
C PHE A 330 -15.14 2.19 -15.92
N SER A 331 -13.88 2.65 -15.78
CA SER A 331 -13.33 3.25 -14.56
C SER A 331 -12.18 4.21 -14.87
N GLU A 332 -11.80 5.00 -13.87
CA GLU A 332 -10.75 6.03 -13.91
C GLU A 332 -9.40 5.57 -13.34
N PHE A 333 -9.26 4.32 -12.92
CA PHE A 333 -8.06 3.80 -12.24
C PHE A 333 -7.00 3.34 -13.25
N PHE A 334 -6.66 4.21 -14.18
CA PHE A 334 -5.67 3.91 -15.22
C PHE A 334 -4.27 3.68 -14.63
N SER A 335 -3.51 2.78 -15.24
CA SER A 335 -2.06 2.69 -15.04
C SER A 335 -1.38 3.99 -15.46
N ILE A 336 -1.83 4.56 -16.60
CA ILE A 336 -1.46 5.89 -17.11
C ILE A 336 -2.59 6.43 -17.99
N ASP A 337 -2.89 7.73 -17.88
CA ASP A 337 -3.86 8.41 -18.71
C ASP A 337 -3.47 9.88 -18.96
N PRO A 338 -3.44 10.36 -20.23
CA PRO A 338 -3.62 9.60 -21.46
C PRO A 338 -2.50 8.58 -21.70
N PRO A 339 -2.79 7.45 -22.33
CA PRO A 339 -1.74 6.46 -22.69
C PRO A 339 -0.80 7.00 -23.76
N TYR A 340 0.38 6.39 -23.87
CA TYR A 340 1.27 6.64 -25.00
C TYR A 340 0.69 6.07 -26.30
N PRO A 341 1.00 6.66 -27.46
CA PRO A 341 0.58 6.11 -28.76
C PRO A 341 1.00 4.65 -28.95
N GLU A 342 2.18 4.32 -28.44
CA GLU A 342 2.72 2.96 -28.34
C GLU A 342 3.80 2.97 -27.26
N PHE A 343 3.88 1.90 -26.46
CA PHE A 343 4.92 1.70 -25.46
C PHE A 343 5.33 0.23 -25.44
N CYS A 344 6.62 -0.05 -25.75
CA CYS A 344 7.06 -1.39 -26.05
C CYS A 344 6.16 -1.94 -27.18
N ASP A 345 5.51 -3.04 -27.07
CA ASP A 345 4.55 -3.56 -28.04
C ASP A 345 3.08 -3.29 -27.64
N TYR A 346 2.87 -2.45 -26.60
CA TYR A 346 1.52 -2.19 -26.06
C TYR A 346 0.89 -0.93 -26.66
N LYS A 347 -0.27 -1.09 -27.29
CA LYS A 347 -1.12 0.00 -27.75
C LYS A 347 -1.93 0.61 -26.60
N PRO A 348 -2.55 1.79 -26.83
CA PRO A 348 -3.44 2.41 -25.84
C PRO A 348 -4.51 1.46 -25.30
N GLY A 349 -4.59 1.32 -23.99
CA GLY A 349 -5.50 0.42 -23.28
C GLY A 349 -4.99 -1.00 -23.09
N GLU A 350 -3.80 -1.33 -23.60
CA GLU A 350 -3.18 -2.64 -23.42
C GLU A 350 -2.20 -2.63 -22.26
N TYR A 351 -2.37 -3.56 -21.33
CA TYR A 351 -1.51 -3.79 -20.17
C TYR A 351 -1.16 -2.48 -19.44
N VAL A 352 0.15 -2.17 -19.27
CA VAL A 352 0.62 -0.97 -18.56
C VAL A 352 0.30 0.33 -19.29
N ASN A 353 0.03 0.29 -20.58
CA ASN A 353 -0.23 1.47 -21.41
C ASN A 353 -1.72 1.87 -21.38
N GLY A 354 -2.22 2.17 -20.20
CA GLY A 354 -3.59 2.66 -20.00
C GLY A 354 -4.59 1.61 -19.50
N GLY A 355 -4.14 0.42 -19.06
CA GLY A 355 -5.03 -0.57 -18.41
C GLY A 355 -5.58 -0.05 -17.08
N ILE A 356 -6.75 -0.53 -16.67
CA ILE A 356 -7.38 -0.19 -15.39
C ILE A 356 -6.80 -1.06 -14.27
N SER A 357 -6.35 -0.43 -13.20
CA SER A 357 -5.54 -1.02 -12.14
C SER A 357 -6.27 -1.10 -10.79
N PRO A 358 -6.53 -2.30 -10.25
CA PRO A 358 -7.12 -2.48 -8.93
C PRO A 358 -6.24 -1.97 -7.79
N PHE A 359 -4.92 -2.06 -7.90
CA PHE A 359 -4.02 -1.54 -6.86
C PHE A 359 -4.02 0.00 -6.83
N THR A 360 -4.13 0.67 -7.97
CA THR A 360 -4.39 2.12 -8.03
C THR A 360 -5.72 2.45 -7.34
N ALA A 361 -6.76 1.68 -7.61
CA ALA A 361 -8.09 1.89 -7.03
C ALA A 361 -8.07 1.73 -5.49
N GLY A 362 -7.39 0.70 -4.96
CA GLY A 362 -7.26 0.51 -3.51
C GLY A 362 -6.52 1.67 -2.84
N GLU A 363 -5.40 2.11 -3.42
CA GLU A 363 -4.65 3.26 -2.90
C GLU A 363 -5.46 4.56 -2.99
N LEU A 364 -6.19 4.78 -4.08
CA LEU A 364 -7.06 5.95 -4.24
C LEU A 364 -8.24 5.93 -3.26
N ALA A 365 -8.85 4.76 -3.00
CA ALA A 365 -9.91 4.63 -2.03
C ALA A 365 -9.42 4.97 -0.62
N LEU A 366 -8.24 4.46 -0.23
CA LEU A 366 -7.60 4.81 1.05
C LEU A 366 -7.33 6.31 1.15
N ALA A 367 -6.75 6.91 0.10
CA ALA A 367 -6.51 8.35 0.05
C ALA A 367 -7.82 9.17 0.12
N ALA A 368 -8.88 8.73 -0.57
CA ALA A 368 -10.18 9.36 -0.54
C ALA A 368 -10.78 9.36 0.87
N PHE A 369 -10.73 8.24 1.58
CA PHE A 369 -11.16 8.14 2.98
C PHE A 369 -10.41 9.11 3.90
N ARG A 370 -9.13 9.34 3.68
CA ARG A 370 -8.27 10.19 4.51
C ARG A 370 -8.36 11.69 4.21
N ASN A 371 -8.95 12.08 3.07
CA ASN A 371 -8.89 13.46 2.57
C ASN A 371 -10.26 14.11 2.34
N GLY A 372 -11.33 13.62 2.99
CA GLY A 372 -12.66 14.23 2.95
C GLY A 372 -13.51 13.83 1.73
N TYR A 373 -13.20 12.69 1.11
CA TYR A 373 -13.95 12.10 -0.02
C TYR A 373 -14.44 10.69 0.32
N GLU A 374 -14.93 10.48 1.52
CA GLU A 374 -15.22 9.17 2.09
C GLU A 374 -16.29 8.42 1.28
N SER A 375 -17.32 9.13 0.79
CA SER A 375 -18.33 8.53 -0.08
C SER A 375 -17.75 8.06 -1.42
N TYR A 376 -16.73 8.76 -1.95
CA TYR A 376 -16.03 8.32 -3.15
C TYR A 376 -15.17 7.08 -2.86
N GLY A 377 -14.46 7.06 -1.73
CA GLY A 377 -13.73 5.85 -1.29
C GLY A 377 -14.64 4.63 -1.16
N TRP A 378 -15.84 4.81 -0.59
CA TRP A 378 -16.85 3.75 -0.50
C TRP A 378 -17.39 3.32 -1.88
N ASP A 379 -17.66 4.27 -2.80
CA ASP A 379 -18.07 3.99 -4.18
C ASP A 379 -17.02 3.13 -4.91
N ILE A 380 -15.72 3.43 -4.76
CA ILE A 380 -14.65 2.61 -5.33
C ILE A 380 -14.75 1.17 -4.83
N LEU A 381 -14.86 0.96 -3.52
CA LEU A 381 -14.98 -0.38 -2.94
C LEU A 381 -16.24 -1.12 -3.43
N GLN A 382 -17.38 -0.43 -3.51
CA GLN A 382 -18.64 -1.02 -4.02
C GLN A 382 -18.51 -1.48 -5.48
N ARG A 383 -17.81 -0.72 -6.31
CA ARG A 383 -17.55 -1.11 -7.71
C ARG A 383 -16.69 -2.37 -7.77
N PHE A 384 -15.66 -2.47 -6.93
CA PHE A 384 -14.81 -3.68 -6.89
C PHE A 384 -15.51 -4.89 -6.27
N MET A 385 -16.45 -4.71 -5.35
CA MET A 385 -17.36 -5.81 -4.96
C MET A 385 -18.13 -6.33 -6.19
N GLY A 386 -18.67 -5.45 -7.02
CA GLY A 386 -19.37 -5.84 -8.25
C GLY A 386 -18.48 -6.55 -9.26
N TYR A 387 -17.21 -6.13 -9.42
CA TYR A 387 -16.26 -6.83 -10.30
C TYR A 387 -15.89 -8.21 -9.74
N MET A 388 -15.68 -8.32 -8.44
CA MET A 388 -15.42 -9.59 -7.77
C MET A 388 -16.62 -10.57 -7.90
N GLU A 389 -17.84 -10.08 -7.76
CA GLU A 389 -19.06 -10.88 -7.96
C GLU A 389 -19.17 -11.40 -9.39
N ARG A 390 -18.79 -10.60 -10.38
CA ARG A 390 -18.82 -10.96 -11.79
C ARG A 390 -17.71 -11.96 -12.16
N ASP A 391 -16.49 -11.68 -11.73
CA ASP A 391 -15.27 -12.35 -12.22
C ASP A 391 -14.79 -13.45 -11.28
N HIS A 392 -15.31 -13.49 -10.04
CA HIS A 392 -14.84 -14.35 -8.94
C HIS A 392 -13.34 -14.17 -8.62
N ALA A 393 -12.74 -13.07 -9.08
CA ALA A 393 -11.34 -12.71 -8.87
C ALA A 393 -11.14 -11.19 -9.05
N ILE A 394 -10.03 -10.67 -8.52
CA ILE A 394 -9.46 -9.39 -8.90
C ILE A 394 -8.26 -9.69 -9.79
N TYR A 395 -8.24 -9.16 -10.99
CA TYR A 395 -7.14 -9.33 -11.92
C TYR A 395 -6.08 -8.22 -11.78
N PHE A 396 -4.91 -8.45 -12.37
CA PHE A 396 -3.80 -7.51 -12.27
C PHE A 396 -4.14 -6.15 -12.92
N LEU A 397 -4.66 -6.19 -14.15
CA LEU A 397 -5.20 -5.07 -14.90
C LEU A 397 -6.46 -5.49 -15.65
N TYR A 398 -7.20 -4.50 -16.17
CA TYR A 398 -8.36 -4.70 -17.03
C TYR A 398 -8.28 -3.82 -18.26
N THR A 399 -8.86 -4.26 -19.38
CA THR A 399 -9.07 -3.41 -20.57
C THR A 399 -10.02 -2.26 -20.22
N PRO A 400 -9.77 -1.01 -20.67
CA PRO A 400 -10.57 0.14 -20.24
C PRO A 400 -12.04 0.10 -20.66
N ARG A 401 -12.36 -0.43 -21.86
CA ARG A 401 -13.73 -0.42 -22.40
C ARG A 401 -14.53 -1.65 -22.04
N ASP A 402 -13.93 -2.81 -22.23
CA ASP A 402 -14.64 -4.10 -22.13
C ASP A 402 -14.47 -4.75 -20.77
N SER A 403 -13.67 -4.16 -19.88
CA SER A 403 -13.32 -4.68 -18.55
C SER A 403 -12.87 -6.14 -18.55
N LEU A 404 -12.14 -6.56 -19.59
CA LEU A 404 -11.56 -7.89 -19.70
C LEU A 404 -10.26 -7.98 -18.91
N PRO A 405 -9.96 -9.14 -18.31
CA PRO A 405 -8.70 -9.35 -17.60
C PRO A 405 -7.46 -9.13 -18.45
N LEU A 406 -6.47 -8.41 -17.92
CA LEU A 406 -5.15 -8.17 -18.50
C LEU A 406 -4.05 -8.54 -17.51
N GLY A 407 -2.92 -8.98 -18.01
CA GLY A 407 -1.82 -9.47 -17.16
C GLY A 407 -2.10 -10.86 -16.60
N GLY A 408 -1.21 -11.42 -15.80
CA GLY A 408 -1.38 -12.78 -15.29
C GLY A 408 -2.45 -12.87 -14.19
N GLY A 409 -3.30 -13.86 -14.20
CA GLY A 409 -4.17 -14.39 -13.13
C GLY A 409 -4.77 -13.42 -12.10
N PRO A 410 -5.35 -13.93 -11.01
CA PRO A 410 -5.77 -13.11 -9.88
C PRO A 410 -4.58 -12.33 -9.28
N SER A 411 -4.82 -11.08 -8.89
CA SER A 411 -3.79 -10.18 -8.37
C SER A 411 -3.85 -10.09 -6.85
N ALA A 412 -2.88 -10.67 -6.17
CA ALA A 412 -2.72 -10.48 -4.73
C ALA A 412 -2.37 -9.02 -4.37
N TRP A 413 -1.58 -8.34 -5.19
CA TRP A 413 -1.28 -6.91 -5.00
C TRP A 413 -2.54 -6.05 -5.04
N GLY A 414 -3.38 -6.21 -6.09
CA GLY A 414 -4.67 -5.51 -6.18
C GLY A 414 -5.60 -5.84 -5.02
N ALA A 415 -5.67 -7.12 -4.64
CA ALA A 415 -6.46 -7.57 -3.50
C ALA A 415 -5.95 -6.97 -2.17
N ALA A 416 -4.64 -6.92 -1.96
CA ALA A 416 -4.03 -6.33 -0.75
C ALA A 416 -4.28 -4.82 -0.65
N ALA A 417 -4.22 -4.08 -1.75
CA ALA A 417 -4.52 -2.66 -1.77
C ALA A 417 -6.00 -2.37 -1.42
N LEU A 418 -6.92 -3.16 -1.99
CA LEU A 418 -8.36 -3.06 -1.68
C LEU A 418 -8.65 -3.46 -0.23
N LEU A 419 -8.02 -4.53 0.28
CA LEU A 419 -8.17 -4.95 1.67
C LEU A 419 -7.68 -3.87 2.63
N ASN A 420 -6.51 -3.27 2.34
CA ASN A 420 -5.98 -2.18 3.14
C ASN A 420 -6.88 -0.93 3.11
N ALA A 421 -7.55 -0.66 1.98
CA ALA A 421 -8.53 0.41 1.90
C ALA A 421 -9.79 0.14 2.77
N VAL A 422 -10.17 -1.12 2.95
CA VAL A 422 -11.22 -1.48 3.92
C VAL A 422 -10.69 -1.35 5.35
N ASP A 423 -9.53 -1.91 5.66
CA ASP A 423 -8.98 -1.96 7.02
C ASP A 423 -8.60 -0.57 7.54
N GLU A 424 -7.63 0.08 6.91
CA GLU A 424 -7.13 1.39 7.34
C GLU A 424 -7.99 2.56 6.82
N GLY A 425 -8.81 2.35 5.78
CA GLY A 425 -9.68 3.36 5.20
C GLY A 425 -11.09 3.35 5.79
N LEU A 426 -11.91 2.35 5.44
CA LEU A 426 -13.32 2.29 5.86
C LEU A 426 -13.46 2.00 7.36
N ALA A 427 -12.79 0.95 7.87
CA ALA A 427 -12.78 0.61 9.29
C ALA A 427 -11.91 1.57 10.10
N GLY A 428 -10.89 2.14 9.46
CA GLY A 428 -10.08 3.22 10.00
C GLY A 428 -9.27 2.84 11.24
N VAL A 429 -8.80 1.60 11.34
CA VAL A 429 -7.97 1.14 12.46
C VAL A 429 -6.51 1.12 12.04
N VAL A 430 -5.79 2.20 12.33
CA VAL A 430 -4.40 2.37 11.90
C VAL A 430 -3.44 2.17 13.07
N ASP A 431 -2.54 1.18 12.94
CA ASP A 431 -1.47 0.95 13.91
C ASP A 431 -0.38 2.03 13.79
N LEU A 432 -0.22 2.86 14.82
CA LEU A 432 0.74 3.97 14.82
C LEU A 432 2.15 3.56 15.29
N ASP A 433 2.27 2.42 15.94
CA ASP A 433 3.55 1.89 16.43
C ASP A 433 3.74 0.43 16.00
N CYS A 434 3.31 -0.49 16.83
CA CYS A 434 3.31 -1.92 16.57
C CYS A 434 2.24 -2.63 17.42
N GLN A 435 1.70 -3.73 16.90
CA GLN A 435 0.80 -4.60 17.63
C GLN A 435 -0.45 -3.86 18.16
N TYR A 436 -0.90 -2.82 17.45
CA TYR A 436 -2.04 -1.98 17.80
C TYR A 436 -2.00 -1.41 19.24
N ARG A 437 -0.80 -1.17 19.80
CA ARG A 437 -0.67 -0.57 21.12
C ARG A 437 -1.15 0.88 21.15
N GLU A 438 -0.89 1.59 20.07
CA GLU A 438 -1.36 2.94 19.82
C GLU A 438 -2.05 2.96 18.46
N ILE A 439 -3.29 3.40 18.40
CA ILE A 439 -4.04 3.46 17.16
C ILE A 439 -4.54 4.87 16.87
N ARG A 440 -4.55 5.20 15.57
CA ARG A 440 -5.46 6.19 15.06
C ARG A 440 -6.75 5.47 14.68
N PHE A 441 -7.86 5.93 15.23
CA PHE A 441 -9.18 5.37 15.00
C PHE A 441 -10.05 6.38 14.26
N GLU A 442 -10.24 6.13 12.99
CA GLU A 442 -10.89 7.03 12.05
C GLU A 442 -11.93 6.30 11.18
N PRO A 443 -12.95 5.68 11.80
CA PRO A 443 -13.94 4.87 11.10
C PRO A 443 -14.85 5.72 10.22
N ARG A 444 -15.16 5.18 9.03
CA ARG A 444 -16.03 5.83 8.04
C ARG A 444 -17.31 5.03 7.77
N PHE A 445 -17.74 4.18 8.70
CA PHE A 445 -18.94 3.36 8.55
C PHE A 445 -20.22 4.17 8.30
N VAL A 446 -20.22 5.46 8.65
CA VAL A 446 -21.36 6.37 8.44
C VAL A 446 -21.65 6.65 6.96
N VAL A 447 -20.71 6.38 6.03
CA VAL A 447 -20.96 6.51 4.58
C VAL A 447 -21.62 5.26 4.01
N THR A 448 -21.76 4.21 4.80
CA THR A 448 -22.46 2.98 4.44
C THR A 448 -23.90 3.00 4.94
N ASP A 449 -24.71 2.05 4.48
CA ASP A 449 -26.08 1.85 4.99
C ASP A 449 -26.14 1.04 6.29
N TYR A 450 -24.99 0.62 6.84
CA TYR A 450 -24.95 -0.15 8.07
C TYR A 450 -25.33 0.70 9.27
N THR A 451 -26.24 0.20 10.07
CA THR A 451 -26.59 0.78 11.38
C THR A 451 -25.88 0.08 12.52
N GLU A 452 -25.48 -1.16 12.30
CA GLU A 452 -24.73 -1.99 13.25
C GLU A 452 -23.76 -2.87 12.45
N LEU A 453 -22.53 -2.97 12.93
CA LEU A 453 -21.55 -3.92 12.42
C LEU A 453 -20.50 -4.25 13.49
N ARG A 454 -19.80 -5.34 13.28
CA ARG A 454 -18.58 -5.71 13.98
C ARG A 454 -17.48 -5.93 12.97
N TYR A 455 -16.34 -5.28 13.18
CA TYR A 455 -15.14 -5.43 12.36
C TYR A 455 -13.97 -5.86 13.24
N ILE A 456 -13.20 -6.85 12.79
CA ILE A 456 -12.03 -7.33 13.52
C ILE A 456 -10.81 -7.18 12.61
N THR A 457 -9.79 -6.51 13.12
CA THR A 457 -8.45 -6.49 12.53
C THR A 457 -7.42 -6.99 13.52
N GLY A 458 -6.21 -7.26 13.09
CA GLY A 458 -5.16 -7.73 13.98
C GLY A 458 -3.99 -8.35 13.25
N TYR A 459 -3.04 -8.88 14.04
CA TYR A 459 -1.89 -9.62 13.55
C TYR A 459 -1.88 -10.99 14.22
N GLU A 460 -2.12 -12.04 13.44
CA GLU A 460 -2.15 -13.40 13.96
C GLU A 460 -0.78 -13.84 14.49
N LYS A 461 0.31 -13.44 13.82
CA LYS A 461 1.69 -13.70 14.23
C LYS A 461 1.96 -13.33 15.70
N SER A 462 1.45 -12.22 16.14
CA SER A 462 1.60 -11.72 17.52
C SER A 462 0.38 -11.97 18.41
N ALA A 463 -0.64 -12.68 17.90
CA ALA A 463 -1.90 -12.97 18.58
C ALA A 463 -2.59 -11.70 19.12
N VAL A 464 -2.57 -10.64 18.33
CA VAL A 464 -3.10 -9.31 18.67
C VAL A 464 -4.29 -8.99 17.78
N PHE A 465 -5.44 -8.68 18.39
CA PHE A 465 -6.66 -8.35 17.67
C PHE A 465 -7.33 -7.11 18.25
N VAL A 466 -7.92 -6.31 17.37
CA VAL A 466 -8.79 -5.18 17.69
C VAL A 466 -10.19 -5.49 17.15
N ASP A 467 -11.16 -5.65 18.05
CA ASP A 467 -12.55 -5.92 17.73
C ASP A 467 -13.32 -4.61 17.90
N VAL A 468 -13.83 -4.07 16.82
CA VAL A 468 -14.60 -2.83 16.77
C VAL A 468 -16.07 -3.17 16.56
N ARG A 469 -16.94 -2.66 17.43
CA ARG A 469 -18.40 -2.73 17.24
C ARG A 469 -18.93 -1.33 17.05
N PHE A 470 -19.65 -1.14 15.98
CA PHE A 470 -20.27 0.12 15.59
C PHE A 470 -21.79 0.03 15.73
N THR A 471 -22.38 1.09 16.27
CA THR A 471 -23.84 1.28 16.30
C THR A 471 -24.17 2.73 15.98
N ARG A 472 -25.02 2.95 14.97
CA ARG A 472 -25.58 4.25 14.62
C ARG A 472 -26.97 4.40 15.25
N LYS A 473 -27.14 5.46 16.02
CA LYS A 473 -28.42 5.82 16.64
C LYS A 473 -28.91 7.16 16.10
N PRO A 474 -30.20 7.49 16.23
CA PRO A 474 -30.72 8.80 15.84
C PRO A 474 -29.98 9.97 16.49
N GLU A 475 -29.53 9.81 17.73
CA GLU A 475 -28.87 10.83 18.53
C GLU A 475 -27.34 10.81 18.46
N GLY A 476 -26.73 9.80 17.82
CA GLY A 476 -25.27 9.71 17.82
C GLY A 476 -24.69 8.38 17.33
N LEU A 477 -23.38 8.27 17.44
CA LEU A 477 -22.58 7.10 17.09
C LEU A 477 -22.00 6.47 18.35
N ARG A 478 -21.96 5.15 18.38
CA ARG A 478 -21.30 4.38 19.44
C ARG A 478 -20.31 3.44 18.84
N TYR A 479 -19.13 3.38 19.44
CA TYR A 479 -18.08 2.41 19.14
C TYR A 479 -17.64 1.72 20.42
N ASP A 480 -17.61 0.40 20.39
CA ASP A 480 -16.98 -0.43 21.41
C ASP A 480 -15.68 -0.99 20.83
N ILE A 481 -14.55 -0.75 21.46
CA ILE A 481 -13.22 -1.22 21.04
C ILE A 481 -12.70 -2.22 22.07
N TYR A 482 -12.44 -3.44 21.64
CA TYR A 482 -11.80 -4.48 22.44
C TYR A 482 -10.42 -4.78 21.87
N GLY A 483 -9.40 -4.84 22.71
CA GLY A 483 -8.05 -5.17 22.25
C GLY A 483 -6.95 -4.74 23.22
N PRO A 484 -5.68 -4.90 22.82
CA PRO A 484 -4.52 -4.52 23.62
C PRO A 484 -4.18 -3.01 23.51
N VAL A 485 -5.07 -2.24 22.92
CA VAL A 485 -4.90 -0.80 22.67
C VAL A 485 -4.68 -0.06 23.99
N ARG A 486 -3.68 0.81 24.03
CA ARG A 486 -3.36 1.64 25.19
C ARG A 486 -3.72 3.10 25.00
N CYS A 487 -3.60 3.58 23.75
CA CYS A 487 -3.91 4.96 23.40
C CYS A 487 -4.71 4.96 22.09
N VAL A 488 -5.77 5.75 22.06
CA VAL A 488 -6.60 5.99 20.87
C VAL A 488 -6.54 7.47 20.52
N GLN A 489 -6.13 7.75 19.30
CA GLN A 489 -6.29 9.04 18.64
C GLN A 489 -7.53 8.95 17.73
N ALA A 490 -8.64 9.45 18.19
CA ALA A 490 -9.92 9.33 17.49
C ALA A 490 -10.17 10.51 16.55
N HIS A 491 -10.59 10.21 15.31
CA HIS A 491 -11.01 11.15 14.28
C HIS A 491 -12.33 10.65 13.70
N ILE A 492 -13.43 10.95 14.37
CA ILE A 492 -14.73 10.33 14.13
C ILE A 492 -15.55 11.13 13.13
N LEU A 493 -15.75 10.56 11.94
CA LEU A 493 -16.60 11.11 10.90
C LEU A 493 -18.06 11.13 11.36
N LEU A 494 -18.74 12.26 11.20
CA LEU A 494 -20.15 12.40 11.43
C LEU A 494 -20.96 12.19 10.15
N PRO A 495 -22.23 11.73 10.26
CA PRO A 495 -23.13 11.71 9.11
C PRO A 495 -23.30 13.10 8.49
N ALA A 496 -23.53 13.16 7.19
CA ALA A 496 -23.69 14.39 6.45
C ALA A 496 -24.74 15.33 7.09
N GLY A 497 -24.33 16.56 7.35
CA GLY A 497 -25.16 17.58 7.95
C GLY A 497 -25.31 17.50 9.48
N GLU A 498 -24.69 16.54 10.15
CA GLU A 498 -24.65 16.47 11.61
C GLU A 498 -23.43 17.24 12.17
N GLU A 499 -23.60 17.75 13.39
CA GLU A 499 -22.56 18.47 14.14
C GLU A 499 -22.33 17.77 15.48
N PRO A 500 -21.09 17.67 15.97
CA PRO A 500 -20.82 17.06 17.27
C PRO A 500 -21.29 17.99 18.40
N ALA A 501 -21.97 17.43 19.37
CA ALA A 501 -22.44 18.15 20.57
C ALA A 501 -21.66 17.75 21.81
N ARG A 502 -21.41 16.44 21.96
CA ARG A 502 -20.80 15.85 23.15
C ARG A 502 -20.11 14.54 22.81
N VAL A 503 -18.99 14.28 23.45
CA VAL A 503 -18.27 13.01 23.36
C VAL A 503 -18.15 12.40 24.75
N LEU A 504 -18.48 11.11 24.86
CA LEU A 504 -18.27 10.34 26.07
C LEU A 504 -17.27 9.21 25.82
N VAL A 505 -16.39 8.96 26.78
CA VAL A 505 -15.52 7.79 26.84
C VAL A 505 -15.73 7.08 28.18
N GLY A 506 -16.15 5.82 28.15
CA GLY A 506 -16.50 5.07 29.37
C GLY A 506 -17.65 5.69 30.18
N GLY A 507 -18.50 6.50 29.54
CA GLY A 507 -19.61 7.23 30.19
C GLY A 507 -19.21 8.60 30.74
N GLU A 508 -17.95 8.98 30.71
CA GLU A 508 -17.45 10.28 31.15
C GLU A 508 -17.28 11.22 29.95
N GLU A 509 -17.65 12.49 30.12
CA GLU A 509 -17.51 13.50 29.07
C GLU A 509 -16.04 13.91 28.88
N VAL A 510 -15.56 13.86 27.63
CA VAL A 510 -14.20 14.26 27.27
C VAL A 510 -14.22 15.46 26.32
N PRO A 511 -13.20 16.34 26.39
CA PRO A 511 -13.07 17.43 25.45
C PRO A 511 -12.76 16.90 24.04
N PHE A 512 -13.30 17.57 23.03
CA PHE A 512 -13.05 17.25 21.63
C PHE A 512 -12.87 18.53 20.82
N THR A 513 -12.24 18.40 19.66
CA THR A 513 -12.12 19.45 18.65
C THR A 513 -13.00 19.09 17.46
N ARG A 514 -13.84 20.03 17.03
CA ARG A 514 -14.54 19.91 15.75
C ARG A 514 -13.57 20.21 14.61
N VAL A 515 -13.42 19.28 13.69
CA VAL A 515 -12.58 19.41 12.50
C VAL A 515 -13.47 19.32 11.25
N ALA A 516 -13.21 20.18 10.27
CA ALA A 516 -13.87 20.12 8.97
C ALA A 516 -12.83 19.87 7.88
N VAL A 517 -13.10 18.88 7.03
CA VAL A 517 -12.29 18.56 5.85
C VAL A 517 -13.25 18.50 4.66
N ALA A 518 -13.17 19.47 3.76
CA ALA A 518 -14.19 19.67 2.74
C ALA A 518 -15.60 19.79 3.36
N ASP A 519 -16.53 18.95 2.90
CA ASP A 519 -17.91 18.90 3.40
C ASP A 519 -18.07 17.91 4.59
N SER A 520 -17.00 17.24 4.97
CA SER A 520 -16.99 16.27 6.06
C SER A 520 -16.71 16.94 7.40
N VAL A 521 -17.43 16.51 8.44
CA VAL A 521 -17.27 17.01 9.81
C VAL A 521 -16.83 15.86 10.71
N TYR A 522 -15.82 16.12 11.55
CA TYR A 522 -15.27 15.16 12.47
C TYR A 522 -15.23 15.68 13.90
N ALA A 523 -15.24 14.73 14.83
CA ALA A 523 -14.91 14.97 16.23
C ALA A 523 -13.54 14.34 16.53
N ASP A 524 -12.55 15.18 16.87
CA ASP A 524 -11.19 14.77 17.22
C ASP A 524 -11.00 14.80 18.72
N PHE A 525 -10.54 13.68 19.27
CA PHE A 525 -10.19 13.53 20.69
C PHE A 525 -9.20 12.38 20.88
N ALA A 526 -8.55 12.34 22.03
CA ALA A 526 -7.65 11.24 22.40
C ALA A 526 -7.93 10.78 23.82
N PHE A 527 -7.67 9.50 24.07
CA PHE A 527 -7.84 8.92 25.39
C PHE A 527 -6.95 7.69 25.61
N ASP A 528 -6.64 7.44 26.89
CA ASP A 528 -5.99 6.21 27.30
C ASP A 528 -7.03 5.07 27.31
N ALA A 529 -6.76 4.06 26.47
CA ALA A 529 -7.69 2.95 26.29
C ALA A 529 -7.47 1.86 27.34
N THR A 530 -8.54 1.16 27.63
CA THR A 530 -8.55 -0.07 28.41
C THR A 530 -8.82 -1.27 27.50
N ARG A 531 -8.77 -2.49 28.03
CA ARG A 531 -9.07 -3.70 27.26
C ARG A 531 -10.44 -3.65 26.54
N HIS A 532 -11.38 -2.90 27.09
CA HIS A 532 -12.67 -2.60 26.48
C HIS A 532 -12.95 -1.11 26.70
N SER A 533 -12.93 -0.35 25.64
CA SER A 533 -13.24 1.08 25.64
C SER A 533 -14.52 1.33 24.86
N ILE A 534 -15.40 2.14 25.45
CA ILE A 534 -16.66 2.56 24.83
C ILE A 534 -16.55 4.05 24.56
N MET A 535 -16.80 4.47 23.33
CA MET A 535 -16.93 5.87 22.97
C MET A 535 -18.28 6.16 22.32
N GLU A 536 -18.85 7.30 22.63
CA GLU A 536 -20.11 7.77 22.07
C GLU A 536 -19.96 9.22 21.63
N VAL A 537 -20.38 9.51 20.40
CA VAL A 537 -20.36 10.86 19.83
C VAL A 537 -21.81 11.26 19.56
N TYR A 538 -22.31 12.23 20.30
CA TYR A 538 -23.68 12.73 20.19
C TYR A 538 -23.77 13.91 19.24
N TYR A 539 -24.85 13.99 18.48
CA TYR A 539 -25.16 15.08 17.57
C TYR A 539 -25.81 16.27 18.29
N LYS A 540 -25.74 17.45 17.71
CA LYS A 540 -26.55 18.59 18.15
C LYS A 540 -28.02 18.29 17.87
N ILE A 541 -28.85 18.45 18.89
CA ILE A 541 -30.30 18.39 18.71
C ILE A 541 -30.70 19.57 17.84
N ARG A 542 -31.35 19.29 16.71
CA ARG A 542 -31.87 20.30 15.79
C ARG A 542 -33.18 20.92 16.30
#